data_3f5d9db21a39304668162cd6e80ef9a5
#
_entry.id   3f5d9db21a39304668162cd6e80ef9a5
#
_cell.length_a   1.000
_cell.length_b   1.000
_cell.length_c   1.000
_cell.angle_alpha   90.00
_cell.angle_beta   90.00
_cell.angle_gamma   90.00
#
_symmetry.space_group_name_H-M   'P 1'
#
loop_
_entity.id
_entity.type
_entity.pdbx_description
1 polymer ?
#
loop_
_entity_poly.entity_id
_entity_poly.type
_entity_poly.pdbx_seq_one_letter_code
_entity_poly.pdbx_strand_id
1 'polypeptide(L)'
;HFMHPDDLLDEDRGAALGWEKLKNLLDEYMTWLNEAAPALRNLTGSQLSGAIERYDALTVEKDITDKKVHLHLGNFYDQAYLMVRMNKGTPVRVTGGDLTQAAGNLYLLSAEQEDVYIEFE
;
A
#
# COMPACT_ATOMS: atom_id res chain seq x y z
N HIS A 1 8.05 1.21 13.26
CA HIS A 1 8.64 2.00 14.35
C HIS A 1 7.59 2.30 15.40
N PHE A 2 7.93 2.09 16.66
CA PHE A 2 7.00 2.26 17.78
C PHE A 2 7.49 3.40 18.67
N MET A 3 6.62 4.37 18.97
CA MET A 3 6.93 5.51 19.81
C MET A 3 5.81 5.74 20.82
N HIS A 4 6.19 6.12 22.03
CA HIS A 4 5.27 6.60 23.05
C HIS A 4 5.35 8.13 23.18
N PRO A 5 4.24 8.81 23.43
CA PRO A 5 4.27 10.25 23.68
C PRO A 5 5.14 10.67 24.89
N ASP A 6 5.29 9.77 25.88
CA ASP A 6 6.11 9.96 27.06
C ASP A 6 7.61 9.75 26.84
N ASP A 7 8.04 9.25 25.69
CA ASP A 7 9.47 9.17 25.32
C ASP A 7 10.14 10.56 25.36
N LEU A 8 9.37 11.63 25.20
CA LEU A 8 9.86 13.01 25.36
C LEU A 8 10.23 13.39 26.81
N LEU A 9 9.74 12.66 27.79
CA LEU A 9 9.95 12.91 29.22
C LEU A 9 11.03 12.00 29.80
N ASP A 10 11.44 10.97 29.07
CA ASP A 10 12.41 9.98 29.49
C ASP A 10 13.82 10.40 29.05
N GLU A 11 14.72 10.61 30.05
CA GLU A 11 16.09 11.05 29.82
C GLU A 11 16.91 10.05 29.00
N ASP A 12 16.62 8.75 29.11
CA ASP A 12 17.31 7.68 28.38
C ASP A 12 16.78 7.51 26.94
N ARG A 13 15.71 8.22 26.56
CA ARG A 13 15.07 8.11 25.26
C ARG A 13 15.12 9.43 24.47
N GLY A 14 14.08 10.23 24.55
CA GLY A 14 13.91 11.42 23.72
C GLY A 14 14.09 12.76 24.41
N ALA A 15 14.03 12.83 25.76
CA ALA A 15 14.04 14.08 26.49
C ALA A 15 15.30 14.92 26.24
N ALA A 16 16.46 14.29 26.10
CA ALA A 16 17.73 14.99 25.81
C ALA A 16 17.76 15.67 24.43
N LEU A 17 16.92 15.23 23.48
CA LEU A 17 16.85 15.81 22.14
C LEU A 17 15.96 17.07 22.11
N GLY A 18 14.93 17.12 22.96
CA GLY A 18 13.86 18.10 22.91
C GLY A 18 12.90 17.88 21.73
N TRP A 19 11.73 18.49 21.86
CA TRP A 19 10.63 18.28 20.88
C TRP A 19 10.99 18.65 19.44
N GLU A 20 11.58 19.80 19.21
CA GLU A 20 11.85 20.29 17.86
C GLU A 20 12.83 19.37 17.10
N LYS A 21 13.86 18.90 17.79
CA LYS A 21 14.83 18.00 17.17
C LYS A 21 14.22 16.62 16.89
N LEU A 22 13.44 16.10 17.84
CA LEU A 22 12.76 14.80 17.64
C LEU A 22 11.73 14.89 16.51
N LYS A 23 10.96 15.96 16.43
CA LYS A 23 10.02 16.20 15.34
C LYS A 23 10.73 16.23 13.98
N ASN A 24 11.83 16.97 13.87
CA ASN A 24 12.58 17.05 12.62
C ASN A 24 13.11 15.66 12.19
N LEU A 25 13.63 14.86 13.12
CA LEU A 25 14.07 13.49 12.82
C LEU A 25 12.93 12.59 12.34
N LEU A 26 11.72 12.77 12.91
CA LEU A 26 10.54 12.04 12.46
C LEU A 26 10.09 12.47 11.07
N ASP A 27 10.08 13.77 10.81
CA ASP A 27 9.72 14.31 9.49
C ASP A 27 10.69 13.82 8.41
N GLU A 28 12.01 13.79 8.69
CA GLU A 28 13.02 13.22 7.81
C GLU A 28 12.79 11.72 7.57
N TYR A 29 12.52 10.95 8.65
CA TYR A 29 12.24 9.53 8.55
C TYR A 29 10.97 9.24 7.74
N MET A 30 9.89 9.97 7.98
CA MET A 30 8.63 9.80 7.25
C MET A 30 8.78 10.18 5.77
N THR A 31 9.55 11.21 5.47
CA THR A 31 9.87 11.60 4.09
C THR A 31 10.62 10.49 3.39
N TRP A 32 11.70 9.99 3.99
CA TRP A 32 12.44 8.85 3.47
C TRP A 32 11.55 7.61 3.28
N LEU A 33 10.69 7.29 4.25
CA LEU A 33 9.81 6.12 4.18
C LEU A 33 8.84 6.21 3.00
N ASN A 34 8.24 7.38 2.78
CA ASN A 34 7.32 7.60 1.66
C ASN A 34 8.03 7.48 0.30
N GLU A 35 9.28 7.91 0.20
CA GLU A 35 10.09 7.74 -1.01
C GLU A 35 10.54 6.29 -1.22
N ALA A 36 10.97 5.61 -0.15
CA ALA A 36 11.48 4.24 -0.21
C ALA A 36 10.37 3.19 -0.38
N ALA A 37 9.15 3.49 0.08
CA ALA A 37 8.01 2.57 0.05
C ALA A 37 6.72 3.28 -0.42
N PRO A 38 6.63 3.69 -1.71
CA PRO A 38 5.50 4.47 -2.23
C PRO A 38 4.16 3.72 -2.18
N ALA A 39 4.20 2.40 -2.04
CA ALA A 39 3.02 1.54 -1.89
C ALA A 39 2.63 1.28 -0.43
N LEU A 40 3.30 1.92 0.54
CA LEU A 40 2.97 1.77 1.96
C LEU A 40 1.64 2.44 2.27
N ARG A 41 0.74 1.71 2.94
CA ARG A 41 -0.53 2.25 3.41
C ARG A 41 -0.44 2.65 4.88
N ASN A 42 -0.90 3.84 5.19
CA ASN A 42 -0.99 4.32 6.55
C ASN A 42 -2.37 3.96 7.13
N LEU A 43 -2.43 3.00 8.05
CA LEU A 43 -3.66 2.43 8.58
C LEU A 43 -3.69 2.53 10.11
N THR A 44 -4.87 2.78 10.66
CA THR A 44 -5.15 2.54 12.08
C THR A 44 -5.24 1.04 12.36
N GLY A 45 -5.16 0.63 13.64
CA GLY A 45 -5.32 -0.77 14.01
C GLY A 45 -6.65 -1.40 13.55
N SER A 46 -7.75 -0.65 13.65
CA SER A 46 -9.07 -1.11 13.18
C SER A 46 -9.13 -1.26 11.65
N GLN A 47 -8.50 -0.35 10.91
CA GLN A 47 -8.40 -0.44 9.46
C GLN A 47 -7.54 -1.63 9.03
N LEU A 48 -6.44 -1.91 9.75
CA LEU A 48 -5.60 -3.08 9.50
C LEU A 48 -6.37 -4.38 9.75
N SER A 49 -7.11 -4.49 10.85
CA SER A 49 -7.96 -5.65 11.14
C SER A 49 -8.96 -5.91 10.02
N GLY A 50 -9.72 -4.89 9.63
CA GLY A 50 -10.65 -5.01 8.51
C GLY A 50 -9.98 -5.32 7.16
N ALA A 51 -8.75 -4.86 6.94
CA ALA A 51 -8.00 -5.20 5.73
C ALA A 51 -7.57 -6.69 5.72
N ILE A 52 -7.19 -7.24 6.87
CA ILE A 52 -6.86 -8.67 7.03
C ILE A 52 -8.08 -9.54 6.77
N GLU A 53 -9.23 -9.21 7.38
CA GLU A 53 -10.49 -9.94 7.17
C GLU A 53 -10.91 -9.97 5.69
N ARG A 54 -10.81 -8.83 5.00
CA ARG A 54 -11.08 -8.74 3.56
C ARG A 54 -10.10 -9.57 2.74
N TYR A 55 -8.82 -9.53 3.08
CA TYR A 55 -7.78 -10.31 2.40
C TYR A 55 -8.03 -11.82 2.53
N ASP A 56 -8.38 -12.29 3.72
CA ASP A 56 -8.63 -13.71 3.98
C ASP A 56 -9.89 -14.23 3.24
N ALA A 57 -10.89 -13.36 3.05
CA ALA A 57 -12.12 -13.72 2.34
C ALA A 57 -11.98 -13.61 0.80
N LEU A 58 -11.03 -12.81 0.29
CA LEU A 58 -10.92 -12.47 -1.12
C LEU A 58 -10.47 -13.67 -1.96
N THR A 59 -11.15 -13.88 -3.08
CA THR A 59 -10.68 -14.80 -4.13
C THR A 59 -10.38 -14.01 -5.39
N VAL A 60 -9.39 -14.46 -6.17
CA VAL A 60 -8.96 -13.76 -7.38
C VAL A 60 -8.97 -14.74 -8.56
N GLU A 61 -9.83 -14.47 -9.52
CA GLU A 61 -9.80 -15.11 -10.82
C GLU A 61 -9.10 -14.20 -11.82
N LYS A 62 -8.27 -14.79 -12.68
CA LYS A 62 -7.43 -14.03 -13.60
C LYS A 62 -7.57 -14.56 -15.01
N ASP A 63 -7.91 -13.68 -15.94
CA ASP A 63 -7.87 -13.92 -17.39
C ASP A 63 -6.86 -12.97 -18.05
N ILE A 64 -5.99 -13.51 -18.90
CA ILE A 64 -4.92 -12.76 -19.56
C ILE A 64 -5.03 -12.95 -21.07
N THR A 65 -5.16 -11.86 -21.77
CA THR A 65 -5.03 -11.76 -23.22
C THR A 65 -3.69 -11.11 -23.61
N ASP A 66 -3.41 -10.95 -24.90
CA ASP A 66 -2.14 -10.38 -25.37
C ASP A 66 -1.83 -8.97 -24.83
N LYS A 67 -2.86 -8.17 -24.50
CA LYS A 67 -2.69 -6.78 -24.08
C LYS A 67 -3.53 -6.38 -22.88
N LYS A 68 -4.19 -7.33 -22.23
CA LYS A 68 -5.12 -7.03 -21.14
C LYS A 68 -5.13 -8.14 -20.09
N VAL A 69 -5.12 -7.75 -18.84
CA VAL A 69 -5.43 -8.60 -17.69
C VAL A 69 -6.80 -8.21 -17.17
N HIS A 70 -7.68 -9.18 -16.99
CA HIS A 70 -8.92 -9.06 -16.24
C HIS A 70 -8.75 -9.80 -14.92
N LEU A 71 -9.07 -9.14 -13.83
CA LEU A 71 -9.14 -9.71 -12.48
C LEU A 71 -10.58 -9.62 -12.02
N HIS A 72 -11.18 -10.77 -11.68
CA HIS A 72 -12.45 -10.85 -10.99
C HIS A 72 -12.20 -11.20 -9.52
N LEU A 73 -12.67 -10.32 -8.63
CA LEU A 73 -12.40 -10.36 -7.19
C LEU A 73 -13.64 -10.90 -6.46
N GLY A 74 -13.70 -12.22 -6.29
CA GLY A 74 -14.80 -12.84 -5.56
C GLY A 74 -14.75 -12.51 -4.06
N ASN A 75 -15.93 -12.33 -3.44
CA ASN A 75 -16.09 -11.82 -2.07
C ASN A 75 -15.51 -10.41 -1.87
N PHE A 76 -15.46 -9.62 -2.95
CA PHE A 76 -15.04 -8.24 -2.89
C PHE A 76 -15.97 -7.43 -1.97
N TYR A 77 -15.37 -6.63 -1.10
CA TYR A 77 -16.09 -5.72 -0.23
C TYR A 77 -15.35 -4.40 -0.13
N ASP A 78 -15.94 -3.35 -0.68
CA ASP A 78 -15.50 -1.95 -0.62
C ASP A 78 -14.14 -1.71 -1.32
N GLN A 79 -13.05 -2.34 -0.87
CA GLN A 79 -11.72 -2.13 -1.39
C GLN A 79 -10.84 -3.37 -1.22
N ALA A 80 -10.01 -3.66 -2.23
CA ALA A 80 -9.01 -4.72 -2.14
C ALA A 80 -7.63 -4.22 -2.60
N TYR A 81 -6.57 -4.77 -2.00
CA TYR A 81 -5.20 -4.42 -2.32
C TYR A 81 -4.42 -5.66 -2.73
N LEU A 82 -3.84 -5.61 -3.92
CA LEU A 82 -3.12 -6.73 -4.51
C LEU A 82 -1.75 -6.27 -5.02
N MET A 83 -0.73 -7.11 -4.82
CA MET A 83 0.55 -6.90 -5.48
C MET A 83 0.52 -7.55 -6.88
N VAL A 84 0.72 -6.75 -7.89
CA VAL A 84 0.70 -7.16 -9.30
C VAL A 84 2.10 -7.07 -9.88
N ARG A 85 2.63 -8.19 -10.36
CA ARG A 85 3.91 -8.21 -11.08
C ARG A 85 3.66 -8.31 -12.58
N MET A 86 4.09 -7.30 -13.31
CA MET A 86 4.02 -7.25 -14.77
C MET A 86 5.28 -7.87 -15.37
N ASN A 87 5.21 -9.15 -15.78
CA ASN A 87 6.35 -9.85 -16.37
C ASN A 87 6.56 -9.52 -17.86
N LYS A 88 5.54 -8.95 -18.50
CA LYS A 88 5.57 -8.48 -19.89
C LYS A 88 4.80 -7.17 -19.98
N GLY A 89 5.33 -6.23 -20.73
CA GLY A 89 4.71 -4.94 -20.98
C GLY A 89 4.69 -4.01 -19.78
N THR A 90 4.23 -2.80 -20.03
CA THR A 90 4.05 -1.74 -19.02
C THR A 90 2.56 -1.40 -18.95
N PRO A 91 1.97 -1.26 -17.76
CA PRO A 91 0.58 -0.82 -17.63
C PRO A 91 0.38 0.56 -18.24
N VAL A 92 -0.64 0.71 -19.09
CA VAL A 92 -0.98 1.98 -19.73
C VAL A 92 -2.35 2.50 -19.30
N ARG A 93 -3.23 1.60 -18.84
CA ARG A 93 -4.56 1.96 -18.36
C ARG A 93 -5.06 0.95 -17.34
N VAL A 94 -5.73 1.46 -16.32
CA VAL A 94 -6.43 0.65 -15.32
C VAL A 94 -7.90 1.09 -15.26
N THR A 95 -8.79 0.13 -15.09
CA THR A 95 -10.22 0.37 -14.87
C THR A 95 -10.68 -0.48 -13.69
N GLY A 96 -11.47 0.07 -12.80
CA GLY A 96 -11.92 -0.61 -11.57
C GLY A 96 -10.97 -0.46 -10.40
N GLY A 97 -9.93 0.40 -10.52
CA GLY A 97 -8.96 0.69 -9.47
C GLY A 97 -7.78 1.50 -9.98
N ASP A 98 -6.76 1.62 -9.15
CA ASP A 98 -5.51 2.34 -9.43
C ASP A 98 -4.28 1.45 -9.25
N LEU A 99 -3.21 1.72 -10.01
CA LEU A 99 -1.91 1.08 -9.88
C LEU A 99 -0.86 2.09 -9.40
N THR A 100 -0.20 1.79 -8.30
CA THR A 100 0.97 2.49 -7.81
C THR A 100 2.20 1.62 -8.01
N GLN A 101 3.22 2.11 -8.72
CA GLN A 101 4.48 1.38 -8.88
C GLN A 101 5.20 1.30 -7.53
N ALA A 102 5.44 0.10 -7.05
CA ALA A 102 6.17 -0.14 -5.81
C ALA A 102 7.68 -0.25 -6.04
N ALA A 103 8.09 -1.05 -7.02
CA ALA A 103 9.49 -1.17 -7.45
C ALA A 103 9.59 -1.92 -8.78
N GLY A 104 10.35 -1.42 -9.74
CA GLY A 104 10.58 -2.08 -11.02
C GLY A 104 9.26 -2.45 -11.72
N ASN A 105 9.02 -3.74 -11.91
CA ASN A 105 7.79 -4.26 -12.53
C ASN A 105 6.71 -4.68 -11.51
N LEU A 106 6.86 -4.31 -10.25
CA LEU A 106 5.92 -4.60 -9.17
C LEU A 106 5.07 -3.38 -8.88
N TYR A 107 3.75 -3.58 -8.84
CA TYR A 107 2.74 -2.55 -8.60
C TYR A 107 1.83 -2.95 -7.44
N LEU A 108 1.38 -1.97 -6.67
CA LEU A 108 0.23 -2.11 -5.78
C LEU A 108 -1.03 -1.73 -6.57
N LEU A 109 -1.95 -2.65 -6.71
CA LEU A 109 -3.31 -2.42 -7.19
C LEU A 109 -4.20 -2.09 -6.01
N SER A 110 -4.84 -0.93 -6.05
CA SER A 110 -5.98 -0.56 -5.20
C SER A 110 -7.25 -0.79 -6.01
N ALA A 111 -7.90 -1.93 -5.82
CA ALA A 111 -9.16 -2.25 -6.49
C ALA A 111 -10.32 -1.57 -5.75
N GLU A 112 -11.17 -0.88 -6.51
CA GLU A 112 -12.39 -0.19 -6.05
C GLU A 112 -13.66 -0.84 -6.60
N GLN A 113 -13.50 -1.84 -7.47
CA GLN A 113 -14.57 -2.62 -8.07
C GLN A 113 -14.21 -4.10 -8.07
N GLU A 114 -15.24 -4.93 -8.15
CA GLU A 114 -15.10 -6.40 -8.22
C GLU A 114 -14.35 -6.84 -9.49
N ASP A 115 -14.57 -6.13 -10.60
CA ASP A 115 -13.89 -6.36 -11.87
C ASP A 115 -12.84 -5.29 -12.14
N VAL A 116 -11.59 -5.69 -12.27
CA VAL A 116 -10.46 -4.80 -12.59
C VAL A 116 -9.85 -5.20 -13.92
N TYR A 117 -9.59 -4.21 -14.75
CA TYR A 117 -8.93 -4.40 -16.03
C TYR A 117 -7.64 -3.59 -16.10
N ILE A 118 -6.55 -4.25 -16.49
CA ILE A 118 -5.23 -3.63 -16.69
C ILE A 118 -4.85 -3.83 -18.16
N GLU A 119 -4.75 -2.74 -18.90
CA GLU A 119 -4.23 -2.73 -20.26
C GLU A 119 -2.73 -2.44 -20.24
N PHE A 120 -1.95 -3.11 -21.11
CA PHE A 120 -0.50 -2.96 -21.16
C PHE A 120 0.04 -3.01 -22.60
N GLU A 121 1.21 -2.44 -22.82
CA GLU A 121 1.95 -2.41 -24.08
C GLU A 121 3.41 -2.89 -23.92
#